data_bc2ad6cff3091fe9ecfa55858caade60
#
_entry.id   bc2ad6cff3091fe9ecfa55858caade60
#
_cell.length_a   1.000
_cell.length_b   1.000
_cell.length_c   1.000
_cell.angle_alpha   90.00
_cell.angle_beta   90.00
_cell.angle_gamma   90.00
#
_symmetry.space_group_name_H-M   'P 1'
#
loop_
_entity.id
_entity.type
_entity.pdbx_description
1 polymer ?
#
loop_
_entity_poly.entity_id
_entity_poly.type
_entity_poly.pdbx_seq_one_letter_code
_entity_poly.pdbx_strand_id
1 'polypeptide(L)'
;MGAEECCDDHMEVSISDSLAFREVQRVLQSVRMDPFLIDLRDKDEYDYLLLAVDPTRKRDLDEEAMLVTTLKALSEAVPKIDIMYHHALLNNIFTMCIWYLREDTRDALLDLITRLAAVADQYLRECLQMLVNNFAPPRPLVPTTEQPRWLARKKEIYYQLHESLKMISDTVPLAARILKDIINRSMPKLFDTKAKMVSFVECMLGLDTERLGDLIGSTLLEKVVDLLTELDEYCILKTIFQKAVLKVHKSKFAQFIMFYACSLDPEICGVDFALFLTDIFTKEEDDAIARMSAVSYVGSYLARARFISADTVVAVLKRLVEWCDSYCKLKRDPLKPIDHQIFYASCQAVMYVLCFRLRSIMDYPNLKSQLFQMPIESILMDRLEPLKVCLPSIVNEFLRQARAARLFNAPVDLPLEDIVESDLSKAFGGANRLDMFFPFDPYLLRESDRYIRPNFEFWSLVQTTYSNNSDDDEELGDLDAPGMNVDSLDDHIEIDFKDDDDIEYSMNKMSITPHRSFHPMAMSSGSGLSMPARIRPSVSPPS
;
A
#
# COMPACT_ATOMS: atom_id res chain seq x y z
N MET A 1 -40.07 -58.59 0.32
CA MET A 1 -39.66 -57.86 1.52
C MET A 1 -38.46 -57.00 1.08
N GLY A 2 -38.65 -55.69 0.92
CA GLY A 2 -37.58 -54.76 0.48
C GLY A 2 -38.13 -53.51 -0.21
N ALA A 3 -39.14 -52.85 0.35
CA ALA A 3 -39.67 -51.60 -0.22
C ALA A 3 -40.17 -50.59 0.82
N GLU A 4 -39.74 -50.69 2.08
CA GLU A 4 -40.23 -49.80 3.16
C GLU A 4 -39.14 -48.93 3.82
N GLU A 5 -37.85 -49.11 3.51
CA GLU A 5 -36.79 -48.32 4.17
C GLU A 5 -36.41 -47.00 3.48
N CYS A 6 -36.90 -46.71 2.26
CA CYS A 6 -36.56 -45.45 1.55
C CYS A 6 -37.49 -44.25 1.83
N CYS A 7 -38.62 -44.46 2.51
CA CYS A 7 -39.60 -43.40 2.76
C CYS A 7 -39.40 -42.68 4.10
N ASP A 8 -38.76 -43.30 5.08
CA ASP A 8 -38.59 -42.74 6.40
C ASP A 8 -37.51 -41.67 6.46
N ASP A 9 -36.38 -41.83 5.75
CA ASP A 9 -35.28 -40.85 5.72
C ASP A 9 -35.72 -39.51 5.10
N HIS A 10 -36.51 -39.53 4.03
CA HIS A 10 -37.01 -38.29 3.43
C HIS A 10 -38.06 -37.57 4.29
N MET A 11 -38.80 -38.32 5.13
CA MET A 11 -39.81 -37.73 6.00
C MET A 11 -39.19 -37.15 7.28
N GLU A 12 -38.14 -37.75 7.83
CA GLU A 12 -37.38 -37.21 8.96
C GLU A 12 -36.61 -35.92 8.60
N VAL A 13 -35.95 -35.88 7.43
CA VAL A 13 -35.25 -34.69 6.91
C VAL A 13 -36.25 -33.54 6.68
N SER A 14 -37.42 -33.82 6.10
CA SER A 14 -38.46 -32.80 5.87
C SER A 14 -39.07 -32.24 7.16
N ILE A 15 -39.19 -33.05 8.21
CA ILE A 15 -39.66 -32.60 9.54
C ILE A 15 -38.59 -31.74 10.21
N SER A 16 -37.31 -32.11 10.15
CA SER A 16 -36.19 -31.34 10.68
C SER A 16 -36.09 -29.96 10.04
N ASP A 17 -36.18 -29.89 8.70
CA ASP A 17 -36.11 -28.60 7.98
C ASP A 17 -37.30 -27.67 8.34
N SER A 18 -38.49 -28.22 8.52
CA SER A 18 -39.68 -27.44 8.90
C SER A 18 -39.62 -26.90 10.33
N LEU A 19 -38.96 -27.65 11.23
CA LEU A 19 -38.70 -27.17 12.61
C LEU A 19 -37.66 -26.05 12.63
N ALA A 20 -36.56 -26.23 11.91
CA ALA A 20 -35.49 -25.21 11.78
C ALA A 20 -36.06 -23.90 11.17
N PHE A 21 -36.91 -23.99 10.16
CA PHE A 21 -37.59 -22.82 9.59
C PHE A 21 -38.44 -22.05 10.61
N ARG A 22 -39.28 -22.77 11.37
CA ARG A 22 -40.12 -22.13 12.41
C ARG A 22 -39.29 -21.46 13.48
N GLU A 23 -38.20 -22.10 13.88
CA GLU A 23 -37.29 -21.58 14.91
C GLU A 23 -36.58 -20.33 14.43
N VAL A 24 -35.96 -20.34 13.23
CA VAL A 24 -35.31 -19.17 12.63
C VAL A 24 -36.32 -18.02 12.46
N GLN A 25 -37.53 -18.32 11.98
CA GLN A 25 -38.57 -17.30 11.82
C GLN A 25 -38.96 -16.66 13.17
N ARG A 26 -39.08 -17.46 14.25
CA ARG A 26 -39.37 -16.99 15.60
C ARG A 26 -38.26 -16.08 16.12
N VAL A 27 -37.00 -16.52 15.99
CA VAL A 27 -35.82 -15.76 16.41
C VAL A 27 -35.69 -14.43 15.68
N LEU A 28 -35.92 -14.40 14.36
CA LEU A 28 -35.91 -13.17 13.58
C LEU A 28 -37.02 -12.19 13.98
N GLN A 29 -38.19 -12.69 14.42
CA GLN A 29 -39.28 -11.84 14.87
C GLN A 29 -39.06 -11.29 16.26
N SER A 30 -38.45 -12.04 17.18
CA SER A 30 -38.20 -11.63 18.55
C SER A 30 -37.28 -10.40 18.63
N VAL A 31 -36.25 -10.33 17.77
CA VAL A 31 -35.28 -9.21 17.74
C VAL A 31 -35.91 -7.90 17.19
N ARG A 32 -37.06 -7.96 16.55
CA ARG A 32 -37.80 -6.75 16.10
C ARG A 32 -38.56 -6.03 17.21
N MET A 33 -38.61 -6.61 18.39
CA MET A 33 -39.23 -5.99 19.55
C MET A 33 -38.35 -4.87 20.14
N ASP A 34 -38.96 -4.02 20.96
CA ASP A 34 -38.25 -2.97 21.69
C ASP A 34 -37.07 -3.61 22.48
N PRO A 35 -35.82 -3.08 22.37
CA PRO A 35 -34.65 -3.60 23.05
C PRO A 35 -34.81 -3.80 24.56
N PHE A 36 -35.72 -3.06 25.19
CA PHE A 36 -36.06 -3.18 26.62
C PHE A 36 -37.08 -4.31 26.94
N LEU A 37 -37.71 -4.87 25.89
CA LEU A 37 -38.72 -5.95 26.02
C LEU A 37 -38.23 -7.29 25.50
N ILE A 38 -37.00 -7.36 24.94
CA ILE A 38 -36.40 -8.60 24.42
C ILE A 38 -36.06 -9.48 25.63
N ASP A 39 -36.60 -10.70 25.66
CA ASP A 39 -36.22 -11.71 26.66
C ASP A 39 -34.73 -12.09 26.46
N LEU A 40 -34.01 -12.29 27.56
CA LEU A 40 -32.61 -12.73 27.53
C LEU A 40 -32.44 -14.02 26.70
N ARG A 41 -33.40 -14.92 26.75
CA ARG A 41 -33.41 -16.14 25.99
C ARG A 41 -33.49 -15.90 24.47
N ASP A 42 -34.33 -14.99 24.02
CA ASP A 42 -34.47 -14.67 22.61
C ASP A 42 -33.19 -14.00 22.06
N LYS A 43 -32.52 -13.22 22.90
CA LYS A 43 -31.20 -12.65 22.57
C LYS A 43 -30.12 -13.71 22.42
N ASP A 44 -30.04 -14.65 23.38
CA ASP A 44 -29.09 -15.76 23.34
C ASP A 44 -29.30 -16.65 22.10
N GLU A 45 -30.55 -16.86 21.71
CA GLU A 45 -30.89 -17.65 20.50
C GLU A 45 -30.51 -16.89 19.21
N TYR A 46 -30.67 -15.57 19.16
CA TYR A 46 -30.19 -14.77 18.04
C TYR A 46 -28.66 -14.73 17.98
N ASP A 47 -27.97 -14.60 19.11
CA ASP A 47 -26.51 -14.67 19.17
C ASP A 47 -26.00 -16.06 18.71
N TYR A 48 -26.74 -17.14 19.04
CA TYR A 48 -26.45 -18.48 18.51
C TYR A 48 -26.63 -18.55 16.98
N LEU A 49 -27.68 -17.93 16.44
CA LEU A 49 -27.88 -17.83 15.00
C LEU A 49 -26.72 -17.06 14.32
N LEU A 50 -26.27 -15.96 14.91
CA LEU A 50 -25.10 -15.20 14.42
C LEU A 50 -23.83 -16.05 14.43
N LEU A 51 -23.63 -16.84 15.49
CA LEU A 51 -22.49 -17.75 15.60
C LEU A 51 -22.55 -18.88 14.57
N ALA A 52 -23.72 -19.41 14.25
CA ALA A 52 -23.90 -20.44 13.24
C ALA A 52 -23.50 -19.96 11.83
N VAL A 53 -23.76 -18.68 11.52
CA VAL A 53 -23.43 -18.08 10.19
C VAL A 53 -22.13 -17.25 10.21
N ASP A 54 -21.32 -17.28 11.28
CA ASP A 54 -20.05 -16.53 11.34
C ASP A 54 -19.08 -17.00 10.25
N PRO A 55 -18.67 -16.14 9.31
CA PRO A 55 -17.79 -16.52 8.19
C PRO A 55 -16.36 -16.88 8.62
N THR A 56 -15.94 -16.49 9.81
CA THR A 56 -14.58 -16.69 10.31
C THR A 56 -14.40 -18.02 11.05
N ARG A 57 -15.50 -18.67 11.41
CA ARG A 57 -15.48 -19.90 12.20
C ARG A 57 -15.06 -21.10 11.36
N LYS A 58 -14.13 -21.88 11.89
CA LYS A 58 -13.84 -23.23 11.38
C LYS A 58 -14.90 -24.19 11.87
N ARG A 59 -15.52 -24.91 10.96
CA ARG A 59 -16.61 -25.85 11.21
C ARG A 59 -16.15 -27.29 11.02
N ASP A 60 -16.66 -28.17 11.85
CA ASP A 60 -16.63 -29.60 11.59
C ASP A 60 -17.77 -30.03 10.65
N LEU A 61 -17.91 -31.33 10.40
CA LEU A 61 -18.90 -31.84 9.43
C LEU A 61 -20.36 -31.64 9.92
N ASP A 62 -20.59 -31.77 11.23
CA ASP A 62 -21.93 -31.62 11.83
C ASP A 62 -22.33 -30.15 11.90
N GLU A 63 -21.40 -29.28 12.24
CA GLU A 63 -21.59 -27.82 12.23
C GLU A 63 -21.82 -27.28 10.81
N GLU A 64 -21.19 -27.88 9.80
CA GLU A 64 -21.41 -27.52 8.41
C GLU A 64 -22.80 -27.97 7.90
N ALA A 65 -23.26 -29.15 8.28
CA ALA A 65 -24.62 -29.61 8.00
C ALA A 65 -25.68 -28.69 8.67
N MET A 66 -25.40 -28.26 9.90
CA MET A 66 -26.25 -27.30 10.61
C MET A 66 -26.27 -25.92 9.89
N LEU A 67 -25.13 -25.47 9.34
CA LEU A 67 -25.09 -24.24 8.54
C LEU A 67 -25.96 -24.36 7.29
N VAL A 68 -25.95 -25.49 6.58
CA VAL A 68 -26.82 -25.76 5.42
C VAL A 68 -28.28 -25.61 5.80
N THR A 69 -28.70 -26.29 6.89
CA THR A 69 -30.09 -26.22 7.38
C THR A 69 -30.47 -24.79 7.80
N THR A 70 -29.56 -24.07 8.45
CA THR A 70 -29.75 -22.66 8.84
C THR A 70 -29.90 -21.75 7.64
N LEU A 71 -29.05 -21.89 6.62
CA LEU A 71 -29.12 -21.08 5.40
C LEU A 71 -30.42 -21.35 4.61
N LYS A 72 -30.85 -22.60 4.51
CA LYS A 72 -32.15 -22.96 3.90
C LYS A 72 -33.32 -22.35 4.68
N ALA A 73 -33.30 -22.44 6.00
CA ALA A 73 -34.32 -21.83 6.85
C ALA A 73 -34.37 -20.29 6.73
N LEU A 74 -33.20 -19.65 6.64
CA LEU A 74 -33.08 -18.21 6.36
C LEU A 74 -33.61 -17.85 4.96
N SER A 75 -33.34 -18.68 3.94
CA SER A 75 -33.83 -18.48 2.58
C SER A 75 -35.35 -18.46 2.50
N GLU A 76 -36.03 -19.31 3.26
CA GLU A 76 -37.48 -19.29 3.36
C GLU A 76 -38.03 -18.17 4.24
N ALA A 77 -37.23 -17.71 5.22
CA ALA A 77 -37.59 -16.63 6.14
C ALA A 77 -37.21 -15.21 5.62
N VAL A 78 -36.73 -15.06 4.38
CA VAL A 78 -36.30 -13.78 3.79
C VAL A 78 -37.29 -12.63 4.00
N PRO A 79 -38.64 -12.82 3.87
CA PRO A 79 -39.60 -11.73 4.13
C PRO A 79 -39.61 -11.22 5.58
N LYS A 80 -38.98 -11.94 6.52
CA LYS A 80 -38.82 -11.55 7.93
C LYS A 80 -37.49 -10.90 8.22
N ILE A 81 -36.54 -10.92 7.31
CA ILE A 81 -35.26 -10.27 7.47
C ILE A 81 -35.43 -8.75 7.25
N ASP A 82 -34.83 -7.95 8.11
CA ASP A 82 -34.91 -6.50 8.07
C ASP A 82 -33.52 -5.91 8.31
N ILE A 83 -33.11 -4.94 7.49
CA ILE A 83 -31.77 -4.37 7.54
C ILE A 83 -31.47 -3.64 8.86
N MET A 84 -32.49 -3.05 9.49
CA MET A 84 -32.33 -2.30 10.74
C MET A 84 -32.09 -3.20 11.93
N TYR A 85 -32.79 -4.33 11.99
CA TYR A 85 -32.73 -5.24 13.14
C TYR A 85 -31.73 -6.38 12.95
N HIS A 86 -31.47 -6.81 11.71
CA HIS A 86 -30.64 -7.99 11.41
C HIS A 86 -29.33 -7.63 10.69
N HIS A 87 -28.81 -6.41 10.90
CA HIS A 87 -27.61 -5.93 10.25
C HIS A 87 -26.39 -6.86 10.47
N ALA A 88 -26.18 -7.36 11.72
CA ALA A 88 -25.09 -8.27 12.03
C ALA A 88 -25.22 -9.61 11.26
N LEU A 89 -26.44 -10.16 11.18
CA LEU A 89 -26.72 -11.38 10.43
C LEU A 89 -26.44 -11.19 8.92
N LEU A 90 -26.93 -10.10 8.34
CA LEU A 90 -26.71 -9.77 6.94
C LEU A 90 -25.24 -9.55 6.63
N ASN A 91 -24.51 -8.86 7.51
CA ASN A 91 -23.08 -8.67 7.35
C ASN A 91 -22.30 -10.00 7.34
N ASN A 92 -22.63 -10.93 8.25
CA ASN A 92 -22.04 -12.26 8.26
C ASN A 92 -22.32 -13.01 6.93
N ILE A 93 -23.54 -12.96 6.43
CA ILE A 93 -23.94 -13.59 5.17
C ILE A 93 -23.17 -12.99 3.99
N PHE A 94 -23.13 -11.65 3.86
CA PHE A 94 -22.47 -10.96 2.73
C PHE A 94 -20.94 -11.04 2.75
N THR A 95 -20.33 -11.38 3.88
CA THR A 95 -18.88 -11.58 4.00
C THR A 95 -18.44 -13.02 3.84
N MET A 96 -19.38 -13.97 3.66
CA MET A 96 -19.04 -15.37 3.39
C MET A 96 -18.28 -15.52 2.08
N CYS A 97 -17.21 -16.33 2.11
CA CYS A 97 -16.42 -16.67 0.94
C CYS A 97 -16.78 -18.07 0.46
N ILE A 98 -17.42 -18.18 -0.72
CA ILE A 98 -17.89 -19.44 -1.28
C ILE A 98 -16.76 -20.42 -1.59
N TRP A 99 -15.53 -19.95 -1.76
CA TRP A 99 -14.36 -20.78 -2.03
C TRP A 99 -13.97 -21.71 -0.88
N TYR A 100 -14.38 -21.38 0.35
CA TYR A 100 -14.12 -22.22 1.54
C TYR A 100 -15.26 -23.21 1.82
N LEU A 101 -16.44 -22.99 1.24
CA LEU A 101 -17.65 -23.76 1.53
C LEU A 101 -17.72 -25.06 0.71
N ARG A 102 -18.43 -26.06 1.24
CA ARG A 102 -18.80 -27.27 0.51
C ARG A 102 -19.90 -26.95 -0.50
N GLU A 103 -20.16 -27.89 -1.40
CA GLU A 103 -21.15 -27.76 -2.47
C GLU A 103 -22.54 -27.44 -1.92
N ASP A 104 -23.04 -28.27 -1.00
CA ASP A 104 -24.35 -28.15 -0.37
C ASP A 104 -24.54 -26.78 0.32
N THR A 105 -23.48 -26.31 1.01
CA THR A 105 -23.47 -25.02 1.71
C THR A 105 -23.44 -23.85 0.73
N ARG A 106 -22.70 -23.98 -0.38
CA ARG A 106 -22.69 -22.98 -1.45
C ARG A 106 -24.06 -22.82 -2.09
N ASP A 107 -24.73 -23.95 -2.41
CA ASP A 107 -26.05 -23.95 -3.00
C ASP A 107 -27.09 -23.28 -2.10
N ALA A 108 -27.08 -23.62 -0.80
CA ALA A 108 -27.96 -23.00 0.18
C ALA A 108 -27.70 -21.51 0.36
N LEU A 109 -26.42 -21.09 0.36
CA LEU A 109 -26.05 -19.67 0.46
C LEU A 109 -26.47 -18.89 -0.80
N LEU A 110 -26.22 -19.41 -1.98
CA LEU A 110 -26.54 -18.75 -3.24
C LEU A 110 -28.07 -18.66 -3.46
N ASP A 111 -28.85 -19.66 -3.02
CA ASP A 111 -30.31 -19.58 -3.00
C ASP A 111 -30.78 -18.44 -2.07
N LEU A 112 -30.23 -18.34 -0.86
CA LEU A 112 -30.52 -17.25 0.07
C LEU A 112 -30.19 -15.88 -0.54
N ILE A 113 -29.01 -15.71 -1.14
CA ILE A 113 -28.57 -14.46 -1.78
C ILE A 113 -29.49 -14.07 -2.94
N THR A 114 -29.88 -15.02 -3.76
CA THR A 114 -30.80 -14.81 -4.90
C THR A 114 -32.17 -14.35 -4.42
N ARG A 115 -32.71 -14.99 -3.38
CA ARG A 115 -34.01 -14.60 -2.79
C ARG A 115 -33.95 -13.24 -2.08
N LEU A 116 -32.87 -12.94 -1.36
CA LEU A 116 -32.66 -11.61 -0.75
C LEU A 116 -32.65 -10.50 -1.81
N ALA A 117 -31.92 -10.71 -2.91
CA ALA A 117 -31.85 -9.74 -4.01
C ALA A 117 -33.20 -9.51 -4.68
N ALA A 118 -34.09 -10.52 -4.72
CA ALA A 118 -35.39 -10.44 -5.35
C ALA A 118 -36.48 -9.75 -4.49
N VAL A 119 -36.31 -9.75 -3.15
CA VAL A 119 -37.37 -9.26 -2.24
C VAL A 119 -37.33 -7.75 -2.07
N ALA A 120 -36.15 -7.12 -2.04
CA ALA A 120 -36.04 -5.69 -1.82
C ALA A 120 -34.78 -5.09 -2.46
N ASP A 121 -34.95 -3.94 -3.11
CA ASP A 121 -33.86 -3.17 -3.74
C ASP A 121 -32.72 -2.83 -2.77
N GLN A 122 -33.02 -2.73 -1.48
CA GLN A 122 -32.05 -2.43 -0.42
C GLN A 122 -30.98 -3.50 -0.22
N TYR A 123 -31.22 -4.76 -0.58
CA TYR A 123 -30.25 -5.86 -0.47
C TYR A 123 -29.54 -6.14 -1.79
N LEU A 124 -30.07 -5.66 -2.90
CA LEU A 124 -29.60 -5.98 -4.24
C LEU A 124 -28.11 -5.66 -4.44
N ARG A 125 -27.68 -4.48 -3.96
CA ARG A 125 -26.28 -4.04 -4.12
C ARG A 125 -25.33 -4.93 -3.33
N GLU A 126 -25.65 -5.24 -2.10
CA GLU A 126 -24.83 -6.09 -1.21
C GLU A 126 -24.79 -7.53 -1.70
N CYS A 127 -25.90 -8.07 -2.19
CA CYS A 127 -25.97 -9.40 -2.82
C CYS A 127 -25.07 -9.47 -4.05
N LEU A 128 -25.18 -8.52 -4.96
CA LEU A 128 -24.34 -8.46 -6.16
C LEU A 128 -22.85 -8.24 -5.81
N GLN A 129 -22.56 -7.40 -4.81
CA GLN A 129 -21.18 -7.17 -4.34
C GLN A 129 -20.57 -8.45 -3.76
N MET A 130 -21.33 -9.20 -2.96
CA MET A 130 -20.91 -10.50 -2.41
C MET A 130 -20.57 -11.48 -3.53
N LEU A 131 -21.39 -11.59 -4.58
CA LEU A 131 -21.12 -12.46 -5.71
C LEU A 131 -19.86 -12.03 -6.48
N VAL A 132 -19.69 -10.74 -6.76
CA VAL A 132 -18.51 -10.20 -7.46
C VAL A 132 -17.23 -10.35 -6.64
N ASN A 133 -17.28 -10.20 -5.31
CA ASN A 133 -16.14 -10.43 -4.44
C ASN A 133 -15.62 -11.87 -4.52
N ASN A 134 -16.46 -12.81 -4.95
CA ASN A 134 -16.11 -14.21 -5.13
C ASN A 134 -15.68 -14.58 -6.58
N PHE A 135 -15.50 -13.62 -7.49
CA PHE A 135 -14.99 -13.90 -8.85
C PHE A 135 -13.55 -14.42 -8.84
N ALA A 136 -12.79 -14.14 -7.80
CA ALA A 136 -11.45 -14.66 -7.63
C ALA A 136 -11.29 -15.40 -6.30
N PRO A 137 -10.54 -16.51 -6.28
CA PRO A 137 -10.24 -17.23 -5.07
C PRO A 137 -9.35 -16.42 -4.13
N PRO A 138 -9.50 -16.56 -2.80
CA PRO A 138 -8.59 -15.95 -1.84
C PRO A 138 -7.17 -16.55 -1.97
N ARG A 139 -6.14 -15.71 -1.74
CA ARG A 139 -4.72 -16.08 -1.91
C ARG A 139 -4.31 -17.43 -1.33
N PRO A 140 -4.73 -17.82 -0.09
CA PRO A 140 -4.31 -19.09 0.49
C PRO A 140 -4.78 -20.34 -0.27
N LEU A 141 -5.84 -20.22 -1.08
CA LEU A 141 -6.42 -21.35 -1.81
C LEU A 141 -5.86 -21.52 -3.22
N VAL A 142 -5.11 -20.55 -3.74
CA VAL A 142 -4.55 -20.65 -5.09
C VAL A 142 -3.37 -21.62 -5.09
N PRO A 143 -3.47 -22.77 -5.77
CA PRO A 143 -2.37 -23.72 -5.82
C PRO A 143 -1.22 -23.18 -6.68
N THR A 144 0.00 -23.53 -6.32
CA THR A 144 1.21 -23.18 -7.08
C THR A 144 1.23 -23.82 -8.47
N THR A 145 0.54 -24.95 -8.63
CA THR A 145 0.40 -25.68 -9.90
C THR A 145 -1.09 -26.01 -10.11
N GLU A 146 -1.60 -25.77 -11.32
CA GLU A 146 -2.99 -26.08 -11.65
C GLU A 146 -3.24 -27.60 -11.63
N GLN A 147 -3.99 -28.03 -10.61
CA GLN A 147 -4.40 -29.44 -10.48
C GLN A 147 -5.78 -29.65 -11.11
N PRO A 148 -6.05 -30.82 -11.75
CA PRO A 148 -7.35 -31.06 -12.39
C PRO A 148 -8.55 -30.91 -11.44
N ARG A 149 -8.40 -31.33 -10.18
CA ARG A 149 -9.45 -31.15 -9.14
C ARG A 149 -9.74 -29.70 -8.83
N TRP A 150 -8.72 -28.86 -8.80
CA TRP A 150 -8.87 -27.41 -8.61
C TRP A 150 -9.61 -26.76 -9.77
N LEU A 151 -9.24 -27.11 -11.01
CA LEU A 151 -9.90 -26.59 -12.21
C LEU A 151 -11.37 -27.00 -12.29
N ALA A 152 -11.69 -28.25 -11.91
CA ALA A 152 -13.08 -28.72 -11.84
C ALA A 152 -13.90 -27.90 -10.82
N ARG A 153 -13.37 -27.72 -9.59
CA ARG A 153 -14.01 -26.91 -8.54
C ARG A 153 -14.16 -25.45 -8.95
N LYS A 154 -13.15 -24.86 -9.59
CA LYS A 154 -13.20 -23.50 -10.11
C LYS A 154 -14.32 -23.32 -11.13
N LYS A 155 -14.44 -24.23 -12.08
CA LYS A 155 -15.51 -24.20 -13.09
C LYS A 155 -16.90 -24.33 -12.47
N GLU A 156 -17.05 -25.20 -11.50
CA GLU A 156 -18.31 -25.38 -10.76
C GLU A 156 -18.71 -24.10 -10.04
N ILE A 157 -17.79 -23.48 -9.30
CA ILE A 157 -18.05 -22.21 -8.59
C ILE A 157 -18.42 -21.10 -9.58
N TYR A 158 -17.73 -20.98 -10.71
CA TYR A 158 -18.06 -20.00 -11.73
C TYR A 158 -19.45 -20.23 -12.31
N TYR A 159 -19.79 -21.47 -12.60
CA TYR A 159 -21.14 -21.83 -13.06
C TYR A 159 -22.22 -21.40 -12.05
N GLN A 160 -22.04 -21.72 -10.77
CA GLN A 160 -22.97 -21.34 -9.70
C GLN A 160 -23.10 -19.82 -9.56
N LEU A 161 -22.00 -19.08 -9.65
CA LEU A 161 -22.00 -17.60 -9.63
C LEU A 161 -22.77 -17.02 -10.83
N HIS A 162 -22.51 -17.52 -12.03
CA HIS A 162 -23.16 -17.07 -13.26
C HIS A 162 -24.66 -17.33 -13.21
N GLU A 163 -25.08 -18.51 -12.80
CA GLU A 163 -26.51 -18.85 -12.65
C GLU A 163 -27.19 -17.93 -11.62
N SER A 164 -26.56 -17.66 -10.47
CA SER A 164 -27.11 -16.77 -9.47
C SER A 164 -27.25 -15.32 -10.00
N LEU A 165 -26.23 -14.81 -10.68
CA LEU A 165 -26.26 -13.48 -11.30
C LEU A 165 -27.32 -13.36 -12.38
N LYS A 166 -27.50 -14.40 -13.19
CA LYS A 166 -28.54 -14.50 -14.20
C LYS A 166 -29.92 -14.50 -13.58
N MET A 167 -30.18 -15.35 -12.59
CA MET A 167 -31.47 -15.38 -11.89
C MET A 167 -31.83 -14.02 -11.28
N ILE A 168 -30.86 -13.35 -10.65
CA ILE A 168 -31.07 -12.01 -10.10
C ILE A 168 -31.38 -11.01 -11.22
N SER A 169 -30.65 -11.04 -12.33
CA SER A 169 -30.85 -10.12 -13.46
C SER A 169 -32.14 -10.35 -14.21
N ASP A 170 -32.62 -11.59 -14.29
CA ASP A 170 -33.93 -11.94 -14.88
C ASP A 170 -35.09 -11.51 -13.97
N THR A 171 -34.88 -11.50 -12.65
CA THR A 171 -35.91 -11.14 -11.67
C THR A 171 -35.97 -9.63 -11.41
N VAL A 172 -34.79 -8.96 -11.37
CA VAL A 172 -34.69 -7.53 -11.01
C VAL A 172 -34.13 -6.71 -12.17
N PRO A 173 -34.93 -5.86 -12.82
CA PRO A 173 -34.51 -5.13 -14.03
C PRO A 173 -33.29 -4.20 -13.84
N LEU A 174 -33.08 -3.67 -12.62
CA LEU A 174 -31.95 -2.79 -12.30
C LEU A 174 -30.64 -3.54 -12.03
N ALA A 175 -30.69 -4.88 -11.85
CA ALA A 175 -29.54 -5.67 -11.43
C ALA A 175 -28.36 -5.56 -12.40
N ALA A 176 -28.61 -5.64 -13.71
CA ALA A 176 -27.54 -5.54 -14.72
C ALA A 176 -26.77 -4.21 -14.66
N ARG A 177 -27.46 -3.09 -14.43
CA ARG A 177 -26.85 -1.77 -14.30
C ARG A 177 -26.00 -1.66 -13.02
N ILE A 178 -26.52 -2.14 -11.90
CA ILE A 178 -25.81 -2.14 -10.62
C ILE A 178 -24.62 -3.10 -10.67
N LEU A 179 -24.79 -4.27 -11.27
CA LEU A 179 -23.71 -5.25 -11.47
C LEU A 179 -22.55 -4.66 -12.29
N LYS A 180 -22.87 -3.96 -13.38
CA LYS A 180 -21.88 -3.25 -14.18
C LYS A 180 -21.06 -2.26 -13.35
N ASP A 181 -21.71 -1.44 -12.52
CA ASP A 181 -21.04 -0.48 -11.64
C ASP A 181 -20.17 -1.17 -10.59
N ILE A 182 -20.64 -2.28 -10.03
CA ILE A 182 -19.89 -3.08 -9.05
C ILE A 182 -18.66 -3.71 -9.70
N ILE A 183 -18.80 -4.35 -10.86
CA ILE A 183 -17.67 -4.94 -11.58
C ILE A 183 -16.62 -3.89 -11.89
N ASN A 184 -17.02 -2.72 -12.41
CA ASN A 184 -16.09 -1.64 -12.73
C ASN A 184 -15.27 -1.18 -11.52
N ARG A 185 -15.88 -1.13 -10.32
CA ARG A 185 -15.19 -0.74 -9.07
C ARG A 185 -14.34 -1.88 -8.48
N SER A 186 -14.72 -3.13 -8.75
CA SER A 186 -14.08 -4.34 -8.23
C SER A 186 -13.03 -4.90 -9.18
N MET A 187 -12.80 -4.27 -10.34
CA MET A 187 -11.76 -4.69 -11.28
C MET A 187 -10.43 -4.85 -10.55
N PRO A 188 -9.71 -5.95 -10.81
CA PRO A 188 -8.40 -6.15 -10.24
C PRO A 188 -7.48 -5.00 -10.61
N LYS A 189 -6.68 -4.59 -9.66
CA LYS A 189 -5.70 -3.53 -9.84
C LYS A 189 -4.34 -4.16 -10.19
N LEU A 190 -3.42 -3.34 -10.71
CA LEU A 190 -2.05 -3.71 -11.11
C LEU A 190 -1.26 -4.60 -10.11
N PHE A 191 -1.61 -4.57 -8.82
CA PHE A 191 -0.89 -5.31 -7.74
C PHE A 191 -1.62 -6.48 -7.17
N ASP A 192 -2.82 -6.66 -7.59
CA ASP A 192 -3.44 -7.93 -7.34
C ASP A 192 -2.54 -9.02 -7.92
N THR A 193 -2.48 -10.16 -7.26
CA THR A 193 -1.68 -11.27 -7.77
C THR A 193 -2.15 -11.65 -9.17
N LYS A 194 -1.23 -12.02 -10.05
CA LYS A 194 -1.55 -12.51 -11.40
C LYS A 194 -2.67 -13.55 -11.39
N ALA A 195 -2.67 -14.45 -10.40
CA ALA A 195 -3.70 -15.47 -10.25
C ALA A 195 -5.08 -14.88 -9.94
N LYS A 196 -5.16 -13.82 -9.12
CA LYS A 196 -6.42 -13.11 -8.83
C LYS A 196 -6.92 -12.39 -10.07
N MET A 197 -6.04 -11.69 -10.80
CA MET A 197 -6.39 -10.98 -12.03
C MET A 197 -6.96 -11.94 -13.08
N VAL A 198 -6.23 -13.03 -13.36
CA VAL A 198 -6.67 -14.04 -14.33
C VAL A 198 -8.01 -14.64 -13.91
N SER A 199 -8.16 -15.04 -12.64
CA SER A 199 -9.40 -15.66 -12.16
C SER A 199 -10.59 -14.70 -12.22
N PHE A 200 -10.40 -13.44 -11.87
CA PHE A 200 -11.46 -12.44 -11.92
C PHE A 200 -11.90 -12.16 -13.36
N VAL A 201 -10.93 -11.91 -14.24
CA VAL A 201 -11.21 -11.66 -15.67
C VAL A 201 -11.86 -12.87 -16.35
N GLU A 202 -11.40 -14.08 -16.05
CA GLU A 202 -11.98 -15.32 -16.56
C GLU A 202 -13.44 -15.50 -16.13
N CYS A 203 -13.75 -15.30 -14.84
CA CYS A 203 -15.13 -15.33 -14.34
C CYS A 203 -15.99 -14.25 -14.98
N MET A 204 -15.46 -13.03 -15.07
CA MET A 204 -16.17 -11.87 -15.65
C MET A 204 -16.47 -12.09 -17.15
N LEU A 205 -15.51 -12.55 -17.94
CA LEU A 205 -15.70 -12.83 -19.36
C LEU A 205 -16.67 -14.02 -19.60
N GLY A 206 -16.76 -14.94 -18.66
CA GLY A 206 -17.76 -16.01 -18.70
C GLY A 206 -19.20 -15.50 -18.68
N LEU A 207 -19.46 -14.29 -18.19
CA LEU A 207 -20.78 -13.65 -18.23
C LEU A 207 -21.20 -13.21 -19.65
N ASP A 208 -20.27 -13.12 -20.59
CA ASP A 208 -20.52 -12.66 -21.97
C ASP A 208 -21.32 -13.66 -22.83
N THR A 209 -21.49 -14.89 -22.35
CA THR A 209 -22.14 -15.97 -23.13
C THR A 209 -23.67 -15.96 -23.10
N GLU A 210 -24.31 -15.04 -22.34
CA GLU A 210 -25.74 -15.01 -22.12
C GLU A 210 -26.37 -13.60 -22.26
N ARG A 211 -27.67 -13.43 -21.97
CA ARG A 211 -28.38 -12.14 -21.99
C ARG A 211 -27.67 -11.02 -21.21
N LEU A 212 -26.97 -11.38 -20.15
CA LEU A 212 -26.12 -10.46 -19.38
C LEU A 212 -25.00 -9.90 -20.23
N GLY A 213 -24.37 -10.71 -21.11
CA GLY A 213 -23.35 -10.29 -22.05
C GLY A 213 -23.83 -9.20 -23.01
N ASP A 214 -25.04 -9.29 -23.51
CA ASP A 214 -25.62 -8.26 -24.38
C ASP A 214 -25.75 -6.89 -23.69
N LEU A 215 -25.98 -6.87 -22.38
CA LEU A 215 -26.17 -5.66 -21.58
C LEU A 215 -24.86 -5.02 -21.07
N ILE A 216 -23.87 -5.83 -20.75
CA ILE A 216 -22.64 -5.37 -20.08
C ILE A 216 -21.33 -5.76 -20.81
N GLY A 217 -21.37 -6.70 -21.77
CA GLY A 217 -20.18 -7.31 -22.38
C GLY A 217 -19.23 -6.33 -23.06
N SER A 218 -19.76 -5.38 -23.85
CA SER A 218 -18.91 -4.36 -24.48
C SER A 218 -18.11 -3.54 -23.46
N THR A 219 -18.71 -3.20 -22.32
CA THR A 219 -18.03 -2.45 -21.26
C THR A 219 -17.05 -3.33 -20.50
N LEU A 220 -17.37 -4.61 -20.29
CA LEU A 220 -16.45 -5.54 -19.64
C LEU A 220 -15.18 -5.73 -20.48
N LEU A 221 -15.34 -5.88 -21.80
CA LEU A 221 -14.20 -6.01 -22.71
C LEU A 221 -13.34 -4.74 -22.71
N GLU A 222 -13.95 -3.54 -22.78
CA GLU A 222 -13.26 -2.27 -22.67
C GLU A 222 -12.40 -2.20 -21.39
N LYS A 223 -12.95 -2.59 -20.25
CA LYS A 223 -12.23 -2.60 -18.97
C LYS A 223 -11.08 -3.61 -18.92
N VAL A 224 -11.21 -4.74 -19.59
CA VAL A 224 -10.07 -5.68 -19.73
C VAL A 224 -8.96 -5.07 -20.58
N VAL A 225 -9.30 -4.40 -21.68
CA VAL A 225 -8.32 -3.72 -22.52
C VAL A 225 -7.63 -2.59 -21.76
N ASP A 226 -8.38 -1.77 -21.03
CA ASP A 226 -7.83 -0.72 -20.15
C ASP A 226 -6.82 -1.32 -19.15
N LEU A 227 -7.22 -2.37 -18.42
CA LEU A 227 -6.36 -3.06 -17.44
C LEU A 227 -5.07 -3.60 -18.08
N LEU A 228 -5.17 -4.22 -19.24
CA LEU A 228 -4.00 -4.76 -19.95
C LEU A 228 -3.07 -3.65 -20.44
N THR A 229 -3.63 -2.54 -20.88
CA THR A 229 -2.85 -1.36 -21.33
C THR A 229 -2.12 -0.72 -20.16
N GLU A 230 -2.80 -0.48 -19.04
CA GLU A 230 -2.19 0.08 -17.82
C GLU A 230 -1.06 -0.82 -17.27
N LEU A 231 -1.28 -2.15 -17.29
CA LEU A 231 -0.28 -3.14 -16.90
C LEU A 231 0.98 -3.08 -17.76
N ASP A 232 0.81 -2.94 -19.06
CA ASP A 232 1.92 -2.92 -20.03
C ASP A 232 2.71 -1.61 -19.90
N GLU A 233 2.05 -0.45 -19.88
CA GLU A 233 2.69 0.87 -19.75
C GLU A 233 3.53 1.00 -18.48
N TYR A 234 2.98 0.63 -17.31
CA TYR A 234 3.71 0.69 -16.06
C TYR A 234 4.88 -0.30 -16.01
N CYS A 235 4.68 -1.53 -16.47
CA CYS A 235 5.73 -2.53 -16.54
C CYS A 235 6.87 -2.12 -17.46
N ILE A 236 6.56 -1.49 -18.59
CA ILE A 236 7.54 -0.93 -19.51
C ILE A 236 8.32 0.19 -18.83
N LEU A 237 7.63 1.15 -18.20
CA LEU A 237 8.25 2.27 -17.49
C LEU A 237 9.18 1.80 -16.38
N LYS A 238 8.75 0.84 -15.56
CA LYS A 238 9.56 0.23 -14.51
C LYS A 238 10.80 -0.47 -15.07
N THR A 239 10.66 -1.16 -16.20
CA THR A 239 11.79 -1.81 -16.88
C THR A 239 12.79 -0.80 -17.41
N ILE A 240 12.32 0.30 -18.02
CA ILE A 240 13.17 1.39 -18.49
C ILE A 240 13.90 2.03 -17.31
N PHE A 241 13.19 2.30 -16.21
CA PHE A 241 13.81 2.84 -15.00
C PHE A 241 14.95 1.94 -14.50
N GLN A 242 14.70 0.65 -14.39
CA GLN A 242 15.71 -0.32 -13.92
C GLN A 242 16.95 -0.36 -14.82
N LYS A 243 16.76 -0.33 -16.13
CA LYS A 243 17.85 -0.48 -17.10
C LYS A 243 18.58 0.82 -17.41
N ALA A 244 17.86 1.93 -17.48
CA ALA A 244 18.39 3.19 -18.02
C ALA A 244 18.54 4.30 -16.96
N VAL A 245 17.83 4.24 -15.82
CA VAL A 245 17.86 5.32 -14.82
C VAL A 245 18.55 4.88 -13.53
N LEU A 246 18.21 3.73 -12.98
CA LEU A 246 18.68 3.26 -11.67
C LEU A 246 20.21 3.25 -11.53
N LYS A 247 20.92 2.87 -12.60
CA LYS A 247 22.40 2.76 -12.61
C LYS A 247 23.10 4.05 -13.02
N VAL A 248 22.34 5.07 -13.41
CA VAL A 248 22.93 6.37 -13.81
C VAL A 248 23.24 7.19 -12.57
N HIS A 249 24.52 7.45 -12.36
CA HIS A 249 24.96 8.30 -11.27
C HIS A 249 24.49 9.74 -11.49
N LYS A 250 23.74 10.29 -10.49
CA LYS A 250 23.21 11.67 -10.52
C LYS A 250 22.31 11.98 -11.72
N SER A 251 21.36 11.08 -12.03
CA SER A 251 20.28 11.42 -12.96
C SER A 251 19.56 12.68 -12.49
N LYS A 252 19.38 13.66 -13.37
CA LYS A 252 18.81 14.97 -13.00
C LYS A 252 17.31 15.07 -13.19
N PHE A 253 16.75 14.39 -14.18
CA PHE A 253 15.36 14.59 -14.60
C PHE A 253 14.59 13.28 -14.83
N ALA A 254 15.22 12.28 -15.42
CA ALA A 254 14.54 11.06 -15.88
C ALA A 254 13.84 10.29 -14.74
N GLN A 255 14.36 10.35 -13.51
CA GLN A 255 13.74 9.71 -12.35
C GLN A 255 12.37 10.28 -12.01
N PHE A 256 12.11 11.55 -12.32
CA PHE A 256 10.82 12.18 -12.00
C PHE A 256 9.66 11.68 -12.87
N ILE A 257 9.93 11.05 -14.01
CA ILE A 257 8.90 10.35 -14.79
C ILE A 257 8.28 9.24 -13.93
N MET A 258 9.13 8.44 -13.27
CA MET A 258 8.66 7.36 -12.40
C MET A 258 7.96 7.91 -11.14
N PHE A 259 8.48 8.99 -10.56
CA PHE A 259 7.84 9.69 -9.43
C PHE A 259 6.42 10.15 -9.79
N TYR A 260 6.27 10.79 -10.96
CA TYR A 260 4.97 11.25 -11.45
C TYR A 260 4.03 10.07 -11.73
N ALA A 261 4.48 9.03 -12.43
CA ALA A 261 3.67 7.84 -12.70
C ALA A 261 3.15 7.20 -11.39
N CYS A 262 4.00 7.12 -10.37
CA CYS A 262 3.63 6.65 -9.05
C CYS A 262 2.61 7.56 -8.33
N SER A 263 2.63 8.86 -8.60
CA SER A 263 1.68 9.80 -8.00
C SER A 263 0.27 9.70 -8.59
N LEU A 264 0.13 9.14 -9.79
CA LEU A 264 -1.17 8.91 -10.43
C LEU A 264 -1.94 7.73 -9.78
N ASP A 265 -1.23 6.72 -9.30
CA ASP A 265 -1.79 5.62 -8.51
C ASP A 265 -0.88 5.31 -7.30
N PRO A 266 -1.03 6.07 -6.21
CA PRO A 266 -0.18 5.94 -5.02
C PRO A 266 -0.27 4.60 -4.32
N GLU A 267 -1.49 4.05 -4.22
CA GLU A 267 -1.72 2.79 -3.49
C GLU A 267 -1.11 1.60 -4.21
N ILE A 268 -0.89 1.80 -5.49
CA ILE A 268 -0.52 0.72 -6.37
C ILE A 268 0.87 0.94 -6.96
N CYS A 269 1.03 1.82 -7.95
CA CYS A 269 2.31 2.12 -8.55
C CYS A 269 3.29 2.67 -7.52
N GLY A 270 2.78 3.51 -6.59
CA GLY A 270 3.58 4.07 -5.52
C GLY A 270 4.17 3.01 -4.59
N VAL A 271 3.34 2.08 -4.12
CA VAL A 271 3.76 0.99 -3.21
C VAL A 271 4.67 -0.02 -3.94
N ASP A 272 4.30 -0.45 -5.16
CA ASP A 272 5.12 -1.39 -5.95
C ASP A 272 6.51 -0.82 -6.22
N PHE A 273 6.60 0.44 -6.58
CA PHE A 273 7.90 1.04 -6.83
C PHE A 273 8.80 1.05 -5.59
N ALA A 274 8.25 1.36 -4.41
CA ALA A 274 8.99 1.28 -3.16
C ALA A 274 9.45 -0.15 -2.85
N LEU A 275 8.57 -1.14 -3.04
CA LEU A 275 8.89 -2.55 -2.83
C LEU A 275 9.90 -3.08 -3.87
N PHE A 276 9.73 -2.72 -5.13
CA PHE A 276 10.65 -3.07 -6.22
C PHE A 276 12.08 -2.60 -5.94
N LEU A 277 12.24 -1.35 -5.52
CA LEU A 277 13.55 -0.81 -5.14
C LEU A 277 14.12 -1.51 -3.91
N THR A 278 13.27 -1.81 -2.92
CA THR A 278 13.66 -2.54 -1.71
C THR A 278 14.11 -3.96 -2.03
N ASP A 279 13.45 -4.62 -2.97
CA ASP A 279 13.82 -5.96 -3.43
C ASP A 279 15.18 -5.96 -4.12
N ILE A 280 15.48 -4.97 -4.98
CA ILE A 280 16.82 -4.83 -5.59
C ILE A 280 17.88 -4.61 -4.51
N PHE A 281 17.61 -3.75 -3.52
CA PHE A 281 18.56 -3.49 -2.43
C PHE A 281 18.86 -4.75 -1.61
N THR A 282 17.85 -5.55 -1.28
CA THR A 282 18.00 -6.72 -0.40
C THR A 282 18.58 -7.93 -1.10
N LYS A 283 18.53 -8.03 -2.43
CA LYS A 283 19.10 -9.14 -3.19
C LYS A 283 20.64 -9.09 -3.18
N GLU A 284 21.25 -10.10 -2.59
CA GLU A 284 22.73 -10.20 -2.54
C GLU A 284 23.37 -10.51 -3.90
N GLU A 285 22.60 -11.07 -4.82
CA GLU A 285 23.03 -11.42 -6.18
C GLU A 285 23.15 -10.20 -7.09
N ASP A 286 22.49 -9.09 -6.75
CA ASP A 286 22.53 -7.86 -7.53
C ASP A 286 23.85 -7.10 -7.32
N ASP A 287 24.27 -6.39 -8.36
CA ASP A 287 25.46 -5.55 -8.35
C ASP A 287 25.44 -4.50 -7.22
N ALA A 288 26.55 -4.30 -6.54
CA ALA A 288 26.68 -3.37 -5.41
C ALA A 288 26.24 -1.94 -5.77
N ILE A 289 26.53 -1.48 -7.00
CA ILE A 289 26.13 -0.17 -7.51
C ILE A 289 24.60 -0.10 -7.63
N ALA A 290 23.97 -1.14 -8.18
CA ALA A 290 22.51 -1.19 -8.29
C ALA A 290 21.83 -1.20 -6.92
N ARG A 291 22.39 -1.93 -5.94
CA ARG A 291 21.88 -1.99 -4.57
C ARG A 291 22.02 -0.64 -3.85
N MET A 292 23.17 0.03 -3.99
CA MET A 292 23.37 1.36 -3.42
C MET A 292 22.44 2.40 -4.03
N SER A 293 22.28 2.37 -5.36
CA SER A 293 21.34 3.24 -6.05
C SER A 293 19.92 2.97 -5.59
N ALA A 294 19.52 1.71 -5.51
CA ALA A 294 18.16 1.33 -5.09
C ALA A 294 17.83 1.84 -3.68
N VAL A 295 18.74 1.69 -2.70
CA VAL A 295 18.48 2.20 -1.35
C VAL A 295 18.48 3.73 -1.29
N SER A 296 19.28 4.42 -2.10
CA SER A 296 19.25 5.88 -2.25
C SER A 296 17.92 6.35 -2.84
N TYR A 297 17.42 5.64 -3.86
CA TYR A 297 16.10 5.90 -4.44
C TYR A 297 14.97 5.64 -3.45
N VAL A 298 15.01 4.53 -2.69
CA VAL A 298 14.01 4.25 -1.63
C VAL A 298 14.00 5.37 -0.60
N GLY A 299 15.16 5.74 -0.05
CA GLY A 299 15.26 6.78 0.96
C GLY A 299 14.70 8.12 0.48
N SER A 300 15.11 8.55 -0.71
CA SER A 300 14.66 9.80 -1.30
C SER A 300 13.17 9.75 -1.67
N TYR A 301 12.69 8.63 -2.21
CA TYR A 301 11.30 8.45 -2.58
C TYR A 301 10.35 8.51 -1.39
N LEU A 302 10.61 7.72 -0.34
CA LEU A 302 9.76 7.70 0.86
C LEU A 302 9.77 9.04 1.60
N ALA A 303 10.88 9.78 1.56
CA ALA A 303 10.98 11.10 2.16
C ALA A 303 10.15 12.14 1.38
N ARG A 304 10.22 12.10 0.04
CA ARG A 304 9.70 13.16 -0.82
C ARG A 304 8.29 12.94 -1.37
N ALA A 305 7.84 11.69 -1.50
CA ALA A 305 6.53 11.35 -2.05
C ALA A 305 5.43 11.54 -1.00
N ARG A 306 4.76 12.70 -1.00
CA ARG A 306 3.65 13.02 -0.06
C ARG A 306 2.49 12.05 -0.17
N PHE A 307 2.29 11.47 -1.35
CA PHE A 307 1.22 10.54 -1.66
C PHE A 307 1.41 9.13 -1.08
N ILE A 308 2.60 8.79 -0.56
CA ILE A 308 2.84 7.50 0.08
C ILE A 308 2.36 7.52 1.52
N SER A 309 1.53 6.53 1.88
CA SER A 309 0.96 6.38 3.22
C SER A 309 2.01 6.09 4.28
N ALA A 310 1.76 6.51 5.52
CA ALA A 310 2.65 6.23 6.66
C ALA A 310 2.82 4.73 6.91
N ASP A 311 1.78 3.92 6.66
CA ASP A 311 1.84 2.44 6.77
C ASP A 311 2.86 1.85 5.80
N THR A 312 2.85 2.30 4.54
CA THR A 312 3.83 1.88 3.53
C THR A 312 5.24 2.30 3.92
N VAL A 313 5.41 3.54 4.40
CA VAL A 313 6.71 4.02 4.87
C VAL A 313 7.25 3.14 5.99
N VAL A 314 6.44 2.83 7.00
CA VAL A 314 6.85 1.97 8.14
C VAL A 314 7.15 0.54 7.68
N ALA A 315 6.36 -0.02 6.76
CA ALA A 315 6.58 -1.36 6.23
C ALA A 315 7.92 -1.48 5.47
N VAL A 316 8.25 -0.48 4.66
CA VAL A 316 9.53 -0.44 3.94
C VAL A 316 10.70 -0.16 4.89
N LEU A 317 10.56 0.81 5.81
CA LEU A 317 11.56 1.06 6.85
C LEU A 317 11.90 -0.19 7.64
N LYS A 318 10.89 -0.97 8.02
CA LYS A 318 11.09 -2.24 8.72
C LYS A 318 11.98 -3.20 7.94
N ARG A 319 11.76 -3.36 6.65
CA ARG A 319 12.60 -4.21 5.78
C ARG A 319 14.05 -3.70 5.70
N LEU A 320 14.24 -2.37 5.59
CA LEU A 320 15.58 -1.77 5.58
C LEU A 320 16.31 -2.01 6.90
N VAL A 321 15.61 -1.78 8.02
CA VAL A 321 16.16 -1.97 9.37
C VAL A 321 16.47 -3.44 9.66
N GLU A 322 15.58 -4.37 9.27
CA GLU A 322 15.82 -5.81 9.41
C GLU A 322 17.06 -6.28 8.61
N TRP A 323 17.25 -5.73 7.42
CA TRP A 323 18.46 -6.00 6.64
C TRP A 323 19.72 -5.45 7.33
N CYS A 324 19.69 -4.21 7.84
CA CYS A 324 20.81 -3.61 8.58
C CYS A 324 21.13 -4.40 9.87
N ASP A 325 20.13 -4.81 10.63
CA ASP A 325 20.29 -5.61 11.84
C ASP A 325 20.93 -6.98 11.53
N SER A 326 20.48 -7.62 10.46
CA SER A 326 21.08 -8.87 9.99
C SER A 326 22.53 -8.66 9.55
N TYR A 327 22.83 -7.53 8.92
CA TYR A 327 24.19 -7.17 8.50
C TYR A 327 25.12 -6.96 9.71
N CYS A 328 24.67 -6.27 10.76
CA CYS A 328 25.44 -6.07 12.01
C CYS A 328 25.74 -7.38 12.74
N LYS A 329 24.84 -8.37 12.67
CA LYS A 329 25.04 -9.70 13.30
C LYS A 329 26.11 -10.54 12.62
N LEU A 330 26.46 -10.25 11.38
CA LEU A 330 27.61 -10.88 10.71
C LEU A 330 28.91 -10.28 11.25
N LYS A 331 29.90 -11.15 11.54
CA LYS A 331 31.22 -10.69 11.97
C LYS A 331 31.94 -10.02 10.81
N ARG A 332 31.84 -8.70 10.72
CA ARG A 332 32.50 -7.86 9.70
C ARG A 332 33.74 -7.17 10.29
N ASP A 333 34.69 -6.87 9.42
CA ASP A 333 35.93 -6.16 9.81
C ASP A 333 35.69 -4.65 9.76
N PRO A 334 35.68 -3.92 10.88
CA PRO A 334 35.44 -2.48 10.90
C PRO A 334 36.59 -1.66 10.27
N LEU A 335 37.73 -2.26 10.03
CA LEU A 335 38.91 -1.57 9.47
C LEU A 335 38.84 -1.35 7.96
N LYS A 336 37.79 -1.87 7.29
CA LYS A 336 37.59 -1.72 5.84
C LYS A 336 36.24 -1.05 5.51
N PRO A 337 36.07 0.24 5.77
CA PRO A 337 34.82 0.94 5.56
C PRO A 337 34.29 0.83 4.12
N ILE A 338 35.16 0.74 3.13
CA ILE A 338 34.80 0.58 1.71
C ILE A 338 33.96 -0.67 1.47
N ASP A 339 34.18 -1.73 2.22
CA ASP A 339 33.42 -2.99 2.08
C ASP A 339 32.00 -2.87 2.64
N HIS A 340 31.69 -1.80 3.39
CA HIS A 340 30.42 -1.58 4.09
C HIS A 340 29.55 -0.47 3.47
N GLN A 341 29.87 -0.02 2.26
CA GLN A 341 29.19 1.11 1.61
C GLN A 341 27.67 0.93 1.53
N ILE A 342 27.18 -0.28 1.22
CA ILE A 342 25.76 -0.58 1.13
C ILE A 342 25.09 -0.44 2.51
N PHE A 343 25.77 -0.87 3.58
CA PHE A 343 25.28 -0.72 4.95
C PHE A 343 25.16 0.75 5.35
N TYR A 344 26.20 1.55 5.10
CA TYR A 344 26.17 2.99 5.40
C TYR A 344 25.10 3.73 4.58
N ALA A 345 24.94 3.36 3.30
CA ALA A 345 23.89 3.90 2.45
C ALA A 345 22.50 3.59 3.00
N SER A 346 22.28 2.37 3.52
CA SER A 346 21.03 1.99 4.13
C SER A 346 20.76 2.72 5.45
N CYS A 347 21.76 2.82 6.34
CA CYS A 347 21.65 3.58 7.59
C CYS A 347 21.29 5.05 7.31
N GLN A 348 21.93 5.66 6.31
CA GLN A 348 21.63 7.05 5.91
C GLN A 348 20.23 7.17 5.33
N ALA A 349 19.80 6.24 4.49
CA ALA A 349 18.43 6.25 3.94
C ALA A 349 17.38 6.14 5.05
N VAL A 350 17.58 5.26 6.04
CA VAL A 350 16.69 5.14 7.20
C VAL A 350 16.61 6.46 7.97
N MET A 351 17.77 7.07 8.30
CA MET A 351 17.79 8.36 9.00
C MET A 351 17.13 9.46 8.18
N TYR A 352 17.41 9.51 6.87
CA TYR A 352 16.83 10.51 5.97
C TYR A 352 15.30 10.40 5.90
N VAL A 353 14.75 9.20 5.74
CA VAL A 353 13.30 8.99 5.75
C VAL A 353 12.71 9.43 7.09
N LEU A 354 13.34 9.10 8.20
CA LEU A 354 12.86 9.49 9.53
C LEU A 354 12.91 11.02 9.75
N CYS A 355 13.88 11.73 9.18
CA CYS A 355 13.86 13.20 9.21
C CYS A 355 12.57 13.79 8.62
N PHE A 356 12.05 13.19 7.54
CA PHE A 356 10.85 13.69 6.86
C PHE A 356 9.54 13.13 7.42
N ARG A 357 9.54 11.89 7.89
CA ARG A 357 8.32 11.12 8.17
C ARG A 357 8.09 10.80 9.64
N LEU A 358 9.06 11.08 10.53
CA LEU A 358 8.96 10.69 11.93
C LEU A 358 7.70 11.25 12.59
N ARG A 359 7.38 12.53 12.37
CA ARG A 359 6.18 13.16 12.95
C ARG A 359 4.91 12.47 12.47
N SER A 360 4.75 12.26 11.17
CA SER A 360 3.56 11.63 10.60
C SER A 360 3.38 10.17 11.06
N ILE A 361 4.48 9.44 11.31
CA ILE A 361 4.43 8.09 11.89
C ILE A 361 3.97 8.14 13.36
N MET A 362 4.45 9.12 14.13
CA MET A 362 4.13 9.27 15.56
C MET A 362 2.67 9.62 15.82
N ASP A 363 1.97 10.21 14.85
CA ASP A 363 0.55 10.57 14.95
C ASP A 363 -0.36 9.32 14.97
N TYR A 364 0.13 8.15 14.53
CA TYR A 364 -0.60 6.89 14.53
C TYR A 364 -0.05 5.93 15.61
N PRO A 365 -0.81 5.63 16.69
CA PRO A 365 -0.31 4.82 17.82
C PRO A 365 0.23 3.44 17.42
N ASN A 366 -0.40 2.78 16.44
CA ASN A 366 0.03 1.47 15.93
C ASN A 366 1.38 1.57 15.20
N LEU A 367 1.55 2.56 14.32
CA LEU A 367 2.80 2.77 13.57
C LEU A 367 3.93 3.22 14.49
N LYS A 368 3.63 4.08 15.45
CA LYS A 368 4.55 4.45 16.52
C LYS A 368 5.06 3.21 17.27
N SER A 369 4.16 2.32 17.69
CA SER A 369 4.55 1.09 18.38
C SER A 369 5.47 0.20 17.51
N GLN A 370 5.16 0.06 16.23
CA GLN A 370 6.01 -0.69 15.30
C GLN A 370 7.39 -0.05 15.13
N LEU A 371 7.47 1.28 15.01
CA LEU A 371 8.74 2.00 14.90
C LEU A 371 9.61 1.80 16.14
N PHE A 372 9.02 1.88 17.34
CA PHE A 372 9.76 1.71 18.61
C PHE A 372 10.24 0.26 18.85
N GLN A 373 9.67 -0.71 18.15
CA GLN A 373 10.15 -2.10 18.19
C GLN A 373 11.31 -2.37 17.23
N MET A 374 11.60 -1.46 16.32
CA MET A 374 12.71 -1.62 15.39
C MET A 374 14.06 -1.41 16.10
N PRO A 375 15.08 -2.24 15.87
CA PRO A 375 16.39 -2.16 16.53
C PRO A 375 17.27 -1.02 15.97
N ILE A 376 16.71 0.18 15.75
CA ILE A 376 17.42 1.31 15.12
C ILE A 376 18.59 1.76 15.98
N GLU A 377 18.39 1.88 17.32
CA GLU A 377 19.45 2.29 18.25
C GLU A 377 20.65 1.35 18.20
N SER A 378 20.42 0.03 18.24
CA SER A 378 21.49 -0.96 18.20
C SER A 378 22.28 -0.96 16.89
N ILE A 379 21.61 -0.68 15.76
CA ILE A 379 22.24 -0.57 14.44
C ILE A 379 23.13 0.68 14.37
N LEU A 380 22.62 1.82 14.85
CA LEU A 380 23.35 3.08 14.78
C LEU A 380 24.53 3.14 15.76
N MET A 381 24.50 2.35 16.84
CA MET A 381 25.57 2.19 17.82
C MET A 381 26.48 0.99 17.52
N ASP A 382 26.32 0.34 16.37
CA ASP A 382 27.18 -0.78 15.98
C ASP A 382 28.64 -0.34 15.84
N ARG A 383 29.56 -1.31 16.01
CA ARG A 383 31.01 -1.15 15.87
C ARG A 383 31.49 -0.62 14.52
N LEU A 384 30.61 -0.65 13.48
CA LEU A 384 30.86 -0.06 12.18
C LEU A 384 30.67 1.47 12.19
N GLU A 385 30.22 2.06 13.31
CA GLU A 385 30.09 3.50 13.55
C GLU A 385 29.36 4.29 12.44
N PRO A 386 28.15 3.87 12.01
CA PRO A 386 27.46 4.51 10.88
C PRO A 386 27.21 6.02 11.09
N LEU A 387 27.04 6.48 12.33
CA LEU A 387 26.86 7.90 12.64
C LEU A 387 28.08 8.76 12.30
N LYS A 388 29.28 8.18 12.27
CA LYS A 388 30.51 8.92 11.89
C LYS A 388 30.74 8.94 10.37
N VAL A 389 30.13 8.01 9.63
CA VAL A 389 30.31 7.85 8.18
C VAL A 389 29.22 8.57 7.38
N CYS A 390 27.98 8.55 7.87
CA CYS A 390 26.84 9.18 7.22
C CYS A 390 26.97 10.71 7.21
N LEU A 391 26.19 11.37 6.35
CA LEU A 391 26.22 12.83 6.20
C LEU A 391 25.87 13.53 7.53
N PRO A 392 26.74 14.40 8.06
CA PRO A 392 26.55 15.03 9.36
C PRO A 392 25.24 15.81 9.50
N SER A 393 24.79 16.48 8.45
CA SER A 393 23.53 17.22 8.46
C SER A 393 22.31 16.32 8.68
N ILE A 394 22.30 15.12 8.06
CA ILE A 394 21.23 14.15 8.24
C ILE A 394 21.30 13.52 9.63
N VAL A 395 22.51 13.17 10.08
CA VAL A 395 22.73 12.60 11.42
C VAL A 395 22.26 13.57 12.50
N ASN A 396 22.68 14.84 12.43
CA ASN A 396 22.33 15.84 13.41
C ASN A 396 20.82 16.11 13.47
N GLU A 397 20.18 16.25 12.31
CA GLU A 397 18.74 16.45 12.25
C GLU A 397 17.96 15.23 12.75
N PHE A 398 18.35 14.03 12.33
CA PHE A 398 17.76 12.80 12.81
C PHE A 398 17.87 12.66 14.34
N LEU A 399 19.06 12.86 14.91
CA LEU A 399 19.28 12.76 16.35
C LEU A 399 18.47 13.81 17.12
N ARG A 400 18.33 15.04 16.58
CA ARG A 400 17.49 16.08 17.17
C ARG A 400 16.02 15.63 17.23
N GLN A 401 15.48 15.13 16.13
CA GLN A 401 14.09 14.65 16.07
C GLN A 401 13.88 13.39 16.91
N ALA A 402 14.82 12.44 16.90
CA ALA A 402 14.75 11.22 17.67
C ALA A 402 14.76 11.49 19.20
N ARG A 403 15.55 12.47 19.66
CA ARG A 403 15.53 12.92 21.07
C ARG A 403 14.18 13.52 21.43
N ALA A 404 13.65 14.43 20.62
CA ALA A 404 12.34 15.06 20.88
C ALA A 404 11.21 14.02 20.90
N ALA A 405 11.27 13.01 20.03
CA ALA A 405 10.32 11.90 19.96
C ALA A 405 10.54 10.83 21.03
N ARG A 406 11.63 10.88 21.81
CA ARG A 406 12.05 9.84 22.75
C ARG A 406 12.14 8.44 22.08
N LEU A 407 12.71 8.44 20.89
CA LEU A 407 12.85 7.19 20.11
C LEU A 407 13.88 6.24 20.75
N PHE A 408 14.88 6.76 21.48
CA PHE A 408 15.92 6.02 22.17
C PHE A 408 15.73 6.01 23.67
N ASN A 409 16.09 4.90 24.33
CA ASN A 409 15.93 4.73 25.79
C ASN A 409 17.03 5.43 26.61
N ALA A 410 18.19 5.65 26.04
CA ALA A 410 19.30 6.35 26.69
C ALA A 410 19.52 7.74 26.05
N PRO A 411 19.93 8.76 26.82
CA PRO A 411 20.45 9.97 26.20
C PRO A 411 21.70 9.59 25.41
N VAL A 412 21.60 9.65 24.08
CA VAL A 412 22.75 9.49 23.19
C VAL A 412 23.60 10.75 23.38
N ASP A 413 24.44 10.73 24.40
CA ASP A 413 25.49 11.74 24.64
C ASP A 413 26.63 11.52 23.63
N LEU A 414 26.30 11.65 22.35
CA LEU A 414 27.32 11.88 21.34
C LEU A 414 27.60 13.37 21.36
N PRO A 415 28.81 13.80 21.71
CA PRO A 415 29.17 15.20 21.56
C PRO A 415 28.98 15.56 20.08
N LEU A 416 28.02 16.44 19.81
CA LEU A 416 27.72 16.91 18.45
C LEU A 416 28.96 17.47 17.74
N GLU A 417 29.92 17.96 18.53
CA GLU A 417 31.18 18.57 18.08
C GLU A 417 32.17 17.54 17.51
N ASP A 418 32.16 16.28 18.01
CA ASP A 418 33.07 15.22 17.54
C ASP A 418 32.59 14.54 16.24
N ILE A 419 31.35 14.76 15.83
CA ILE A 419 30.78 14.18 14.59
C ILE A 419 31.25 14.96 13.35
N VAL A 420 31.62 16.23 13.52
CA VAL A 420 31.84 17.18 12.40
C VAL A 420 33.12 16.88 11.61
N GLU A 421 34.13 16.22 12.19
CA GLU A 421 35.39 15.90 11.50
C GLU A 421 36.03 14.59 11.93
N SER A 422 35.32 13.45 11.79
CA SER A 422 35.98 12.15 12.01
C SER A 422 36.97 11.82 10.89
N ASP A 423 38.09 11.16 11.22
CA ASP A 423 39.06 10.67 10.23
C ASP A 423 38.42 9.67 9.24
N LEU A 424 37.33 8.98 9.64
CA LEU A 424 36.52 8.13 8.77
C LEU A 424 35.74 8.96 7.74
N SER A 425 35.17 10.10 8.14
CA SER A 425 34.56 11.07 7.20
C SER A 425 35.60 11.63 6.22
N LYS A 426 36.86 11.77 6.66
CA LYS A 426 38.01 12.16 5.81
C LYS A 426 38.52 11.00 4.94
N ALA A 427 38.47 9.76 5.40
CA ALA A 427 38.81 8.61 4.59
C ALA A 427 37.88 8.39 3.39
N PHE A 428 36.62 8.78 3.53
CA PHE A 428 35.68 8.90 2.41
C PHE A 428 35.69 10.29 1.75
N GLY A 429 36.36 11.27 2.33
CA GLY A 429 36.36 12.70 1.93
C GLY A 429 37.42 13.09 0.90
N GLY A 430 38.26 12.15 0.42
CA GLY A 430 38.98 12.28 -0.83
C GLY A 430 38.02 12.17 -2.02
N ALA A 431 38.49 12.08 -3.24
CA ALA A 431 37.70 11.99 -4.47
C ALA A 431 36.60 10.90 -4.50
N ASN A 432 36.49 10.07 -3.46
CA ASN A 432 35.55 8.95 -3.27
C ASN A 432 34.67 9.11 -2.02
N ARG A 433 34.31 10.33 -1.62
CA ARG A 433 33.19 10.48 -0.67
C ARG A 433 32.07 9.60 -1.18
N LEU A 434 31.43 8.79 -0.29
CA LEU A 434 30.12 8.22 -0.56
C LEU A 434 29.24 9.39 -1.03
N ASP A 435 29.24 9.59 -2.34
CA ASP A 435 28.49 10.63 -2.99
C ASP A 435 27.04 10.13 -2.99
N MET A 436 26.47 10.05 -1.76
CA MET A 436 25.13 9.58 -1.51
C MET A 436 24.20 10.69 -1.95
N PHE A 437 23.91 10.60 -3.18
CA PHE A 437 22.96 11.42 -3.88
C PHE A 437 21.55 10.86 -3.57
N PHE A 438 20.68 11.73 -3.08
CA PHE A 438 19.26 11.43 -2.98
C PHE A 438 18.60 11.82 -4.30
N PRO A 439 18.14 10.86 -5.12
CA PRO A 439 17.78 11.11 -6.51
C PRO A 439 16.66 12.12 -6.74
N PHE A 440 15.77 12.29 -5.77
CA PHE A 440 14.68 13.26 -5.83
C PHE A 440 14.98 14.58 -5.10
N ASP A 441 16.23 14.78 -4.67
CA ASP A 441 16.64 15.96 -3.92
C ASP A 441 17.99 16.50 -4.42
N PRO A 442 18.12 17.76 -4.73
CA PRO A 442 17.07 18.74 -5.08
C PRO A 442 16.57 18.58 -6.52
N TYR A 443 15.40 19.11 -6.83
CA TYR A 443 14.93 19.14 -8.21
C TYR A 443 14.71 20.57 -8.72
N LEU A 444 14.99 20.77 -10.01
CA LEU A 444 14.82 22.05 -10.71
C LEU A 444 14.11 21.80 -12.04
N LEU A 445 12.84 21.43 -11.97
CA LEU A 445 12.01 21.11 -13.14
C LEU A 445 11.19 22.33 -13.52
N ARG A 446 11.72 23.21 -14.39
CA ARG A 446 11.06 24.48 -14.74
C ARG A 446 9.66 24.31 -15.33
N GLU A 447 9.53 23.44 -16.35
CA GLU A 447 8.27 23.25 -17.06
C GLU A 447 7.38 22.19 -16.43
N SER A 448 7.98 21.14 -15.86
CA SER A 448 7.27 19.99 -15.29
C SER A 448 6.95 20.16 -13.80
N ASP A 449 7.41 21.25 -13.17
CA ASP A 449 7.23 21.52 -11.74
C ASP A 449 5.76 21.41 -11.31
N ARG A 450 4.84 21.95 -12.12
CA ARG A 450 3.39 21.91 -11.88
C ARG A 450 2.81 20.50 -11.67
N TYR A 451 3.46 19.47 -12.21
CA TYR A 451 3.04 18.08 -12.06
C TYR A 451 3.68 17.39 -10.84
N ILE A 452 4.85 17.85 -10.42
CA ILE A 452 5.62 17.25 -9.33
C ILE A 452 5.34 17.95 -7.99
N ARG A 453 5.31 19.30 -7.98
CA ARG A 453 5.14 20.11 -6.78
C ARG A 453 3.97 19.73 -5.88
N PRO A 454 2.76 19.44 -6.37
CA PRO A 454 1.63 19.05 -5.51
C PRO A 454 1.88 17.77 -4.71
N ASN A 455 2.72 16.88 -5.25
CA ASN A 455 2.98 15.54 -4.73
C ASN A 455 4.35 15.43 -4.01
N PHE A 456 5.09 16.53 -3.95
CA PHE A 456 6.47 16.57 -3.44
C PHE A 456 6.56 17.23 -2.06
N GLU A 457 7.28 16.58 -1.13
CA GLU A 457 7.53 17.11 0.20
C GLU A 457 8.78 17.99 0.22
N PHE A 458 8.60 19.28 0.51
CA PHE A 458 9.69 20.23 0.68
C PHE A 458 10.17 20.22 2.12
N TRP A 459 11.49 20.30 2.35
CA TRP A 459 12.03 20.31 3.70
C TRP A 459 11.44 21.45 4.56
N SER A 460 11.25 22.62 4.00
CA SER A 460 10.65 23.78 4.69
C SER A 460 9.21 23.56 5.17
N LEU A 461 8.51 22.55 4.64
CA LEU A 461 7.12 22.21 5.01
C LEU A 461 7.05 21.02 5.97
N VAL A 462 8.18 20.35 6.25
CA VAL A 462 8.22 19.19 7.13
C VAL A 462 7.95 19.62 8.57
N GLN A 463 6.92 19.04 9.16
CA GLN A 463 6.65 19.18 10.59
C GLN A 463 7.62 18.29 11.38
N THR A 464 8.50 18.90 12.14
CA THR A 464 9.46 18.18 12.98
C THR A 464 8.88 17.84 14.35
N THR A 465 9.42 16.83 15.03
CA THR A 465 8.93 16.39 16.34
C THR A 465 9.18 17.42 17.46
N TYR A 466 10.05 18.39 17.24
CA TYR A 466 10.40 19.43 18.21
C TYR A 466 9.68 20.77 17.95
N SER A 467 9.00 20.97 16.85
CA SER A 467 8.35 22.25 16.52
C SER A 467 7.16 22.63 17.43
N ASN A 468 6.66 21.69 18.25
CA ASN A 468 5.57 21.95 19.21
C ASN A 468 6.05 22.25 20.64
N ASN A 469 7.35 22.31 20.91
CA ASN A 469 7.90 22.48 22.26
C ASN A 469 8.48 23.89 22.52
N SER A 470 8.28 24.83 21.58
CA SER A 470 8.82 26.18 21.73
C SER A 470 7.71 27.20 22.07
N ASP A 471 7.07 27.02 23.24
CA ASP A 471 6.35 28.13 23.91
C ASP A 471 7.17 28.75 25.07
N ASP A 472 8.48 28.48 25.15
CA ASP A 472 9.34 29.16 26.12
C ASP A 472 10.72 29.43 25.51
N ASP A 473 11.04 30.76 25.46
CA ASP A 473 12.36 31.41 25.43
C ASP A 473 13.29 31.21 24.19
N GLU A 474 13.38 32.22 23.31
CA GLU A 474 14.44 33.24 23.32
C GLU A 474 14.28 34.23 22.17
N GLU A 475 14.24 35.50 22.58
CA GLU A 475 14.44 36.68 21.79
C GLU A 475 15.70 36.59 20.92
N LEU A 476 15.56 36.63 19.61
CA LEU A 476 16.60 37.11 18.72
C LEU A 476 15.99 37.78 17.48
N GLY A 477 16.00 39.11 17.52
CA GLY A 477 16.21 39.98 16.38
C GLY A 477 15.08 40.08 15.34
N ASP A 478 14.29 41.13 15.48
CA ASP A 478 13.47 41.74 14.44
C ASP A 478 14.11 41.69 13.06
N LEU A 479 13.48 40.97 12.14
CA LEU A 479 13.42 41.39 10.74
C LEU A 479 11.99 41.15 10.25
N ASP A 480 11.31 42.25 10.00
CA ASP A 480 9.97 42.37 9.46
C ASP A 480 9.68 41.38 8.32
N ALA A 481 8.74 40.43 8.56
CA ALA A 481 8.07 39.73 7.51
C ALA A 481 6.57 40.03 7.61
N PRO A 482 5.92 40.50 6.53
CA PRO A 482 4.50 40.79 6.53
C PRO A 482 3.69 39.49 6.68
N GLY A 483 2.73 39.53 7.61
CA GLY A 483 1.84 38.42 7.89
C GLY A 483 1.08 37.98 6.65
N MET A 484 1.17 36.69 6.33
CA MET A 484 0.31 36.03 5.36
C MET A 484 -0.72 35.18 6.09
N ASN A 485 -1.98 35.57 5.92
CA ASN A 485 -3.17 34.82 6.29
C ASN A 485 -3.22 33.46 5.54
N VAL A 486 -3.56 32.40 6.26
CA VAL A 486 -3.56 31.00 5.80
C VAL A 486 -4.80 30.61 4.96
N ASP A 487 -5.63 31.54 4.52
CA ASP A 487 -6.93 31.25 3.89
C ASP A 487 -7.03 31.53 2.38
N SER A 488 -5.93 31.42 1.62
CA SER A 488 -6.02 31.45 0.15
C SER A 488 -4.79 30.82 -0.52
N LEU A 489 -4.72 29.49 -0.57
CA LEU A 489 -3.71 28.75 -1.32
C LEU A 489 -4.29 28.27 -2.68
N ASP A 490 -4.86 29.17 -3.44
CA ASP A 490 -5.29 28.93 -4.82
C ASP A 490 -4.80 30.01 -5.78
N ASP A 491 -3.61 30.56 -5.51
CA ASP A 491 -2.96 31.49 -6.42
C ASP A 491 -1.70 30.87 -7.03
N HIS A 492 -1.73 30.75 -8.36
CA HIS A 492 -0.61 30.41 -9.22
C HIS A 492 0.58 31.34 -8.96
N ILE A 493 1.51 30.90 -8.10
CA ILE A 493 2.81 31.56 -8.00
C ILE A 493 3.64 31.06 -9.18
N GLU A 494 3.60 31.78 -10.29
CA GLU A 494 4.62 31.71 -11.33
C GLU A 494 5.94 32.22 -10.73
N ILE A 495 6.80 31.31 -10.31
CA ILE A 495 8.17 31.66 -9.94
C ILE A 495 8.98 31.81 -11.25
N ASP A 496 9.09 33.03 -11.72
CA ASP A 496 9.99 33.39 -12.82
C ASP A 496 11.42 33.45 -12.26
N PHE A 497 12.18 32.37 -12.43
CA PHE A 497 13.57 32.30 -11.99
C PHE A 497 14.44 33.21 -12.86
N LYS A 498 14.62 34.46 -12.44
CA LYS A 498 15.42 35.47 -13.17
C LYS A 498 16.86 35.55 -12.75
N ASP A 499 17.17 35.18 -11.49
CA ASP A 499 18.51 35.33 -10.92
C ASP A 499 19.02 34.05 -10.23
N ASP A 500 20.35 33.88 -10.17
CA ASP A 500 21.01 32.73 -9.53
C ASP A 500 20.70 32.68 -8.00
N ASP A 501 20.41 33.80 -7.37
CA ASP A 501 20.06 33.92 -5.95
C ASP A 501 18.68 33.29 -5.65
N ASP A 502 17.71 33.39 -6.55
CA ASP A 502 16.39 32.73 -6.43
C ASP A 502 16.49 31.23 -6.52
N ILE A 503 17.42 30.70 -7.31
CA ILE A 503 17.70 29.28 -7.44
C ILE A 503 18.31 28.75 -6.13
N GLU A 504 19.27 29.43 -5.55
CA GLU A 504 19.93 29.05 -4.29
C GLU A 504 18.93 29.06 -3.13
N TYR A 505 18.08 30.08 -3.01
CA TYR A 505 17.03 30.16 -2.02
C TYR A 505 16.00 29.00 -2.16
N SER A 506 15.60 28.67 -3.39
CA SER A 506 14.70 27.55 -3.67
C SER A 506 15.32 26.20 -3.29
N MET A 507 16.60 26.00 -3.60
CA MET A 507 17.32 24.75 -3.25
C MET A 507 17.47 24.59 -1.73
N ASN A 508 17.73 25.67 -0.98
CA ASN A 508 17.83 25.62 0.46
C ASN A 508 16.50 25.28 1.16
N LYS A 509 15.36 25.59 0.54
CA LYS A 509 14.04 25.17 1.02
C LYS A 509 13.73 23.70 0.76
N MET A 510 14.38 23.10 -0.21
CA MET A 510 14.12 21.73 -0.63
C MET A 510 14.87 20.69 0.20
N SER A 511 16.05 21.01 0.75
CA SER A 511 16.97 20.01 1.27
C SER A 511 17.39 20.25 2.72
N ILE A 512 17.63 19.16 3.47
CA ILE A 512 18.28 19.18 4.79
C ILE A 512 19.76 19.58 4.66
N THR A 513 20.36 19.40 3.48
CA THR A 513 21.76 19.72 3.20
C THR A 513 21.83 20.99 2.35
N PRO A 514 21.73 22.18 2.94
CA PRO A 514 21.84 23.43 2.18
C PRO A 514 23.20 23.48 1.49
N HIS A 515 23.20 23.85 0.22
CA HIS A 515 24.44 24.10 -0.50
C HIS A 515 25.14 25.28 0.20
N ARG A 516 26.36 25.05 0.69
CA ARG A 516 27.23 26.16 1.07
C ARG A 516 27.42 26.98 -0.20
N SER A 517 26.99 28.25 -0.18
CA SER A 517 27.30 29.22 -1.21
C SER A 517 28.81 29.14 -1.54
N PHE A 518 29.10 28.83 -2.81
CA PHE A 518 30.43 29.10 -3.35
C PHE A 518 30.58 30.62 -3.37
N HIS A 519 31.05 31.21 -2.27
CA HIS A 519 31.64 32.55 -2.38
C HIS A 519 32.83 32.41 -3.34
N PRO A 520 32.82 33.09 -4.50
CA PRO A 520 34.01 33.20 -5.29
C PRO A 520 35.07 33.88 -4.40
N MET A 521 36.06 33.12 -3.94
CA MET A 521 37.25 33.73 -3.35
C MET A 521 37.73 34.77 -4.34
N ALA A 522 37.76 36.00 -3.89
CA ALA A 522 38.41 37.10 -4.61
C ALA A 522 39.82 36.63 -5.01
N MET A 523 40.01 36.33 -6.29
CA MET A 523 41.29 35.97 -6.87
C MET A 523 42.21 37.18 -6.74
N SER A 524 43.11 37.12 -5.76
CA SER A 524 44.31 37.90 -5.82
C SER A 524 45.09 37.48 -7.06
N SER A 525 45.34 38.45 -7.92
CA SER A 525 46.11 38.37 -9.15
C SER A 525 47.44 37.61 -8.96
N GLY A 526 47.59 36.49 -9.68
CA GLY A 526 48.85 35.75 -9.75
C GLY A 526 48.80 34.57 -10.67
N SER A 527 49.32 34.76 -11.90
CA SER A 527 49.87 33.81 -12.88
C SER A 527 48.96 32.69 -13.42
N GLY A 528 48.78 32.76 -14.74
CA GLY A 528 47.99 31.90 -15.62
C GLY A 528 48.31 30.42 -15.57
N LEU A 529 47.23 29.67 -15.68
CA LEU A 529 47.24 28.32 -16.27
C LEU A 529 45.96 28.16 -17.13
N SER A 530 46.22 27.86 -18.37
CA SER A 530 45.30 27.70 -19.51
C SER A 530 44.27 26.61 -19.22
N MET A 531 43.00 26.87 -19.42
CA MET A 531 41.92 25.87 -19.49
C MET A 531 42.06 24.97 -20.71
N PRO A 532 41.86 23.66 -20.61
CA PRO A 532 41.79 22.80 -21.78
C PRO A 532 40.47 23.01 -22.52
N ALA A 533 40.59 23.14 -23.86
CA ALA A 533 39.51 23.39 -24.80
C ALA A 533 38.45 22.27 -24.78
N ARG A 534 37.19 22.68 -24.99
CA ARG A 534 36.04 21.82 -25.25
C ARG A 534 36.35 20.82 -26.37
N ILE A 535 36.19 19.53 -26.10
CA ILE A 535 36.11 18.49 -27.14
C ILE A 535 34.73 18.59 -27.80
N ARG A 536 34.70 19.07 -29.02
CA ARG A 536 33.56 18.92 -29.94
C ARG A 536 33.65 17.54 -30.58
N PRO A 537 32.57 16.74 -30.67
CA PRO A 537 32.59 15.59 -31.55
C PRO A 537 32.56 16.05 -33.00
N SER A 538 33.55 15.66 -33.79
CA SER A 538 33.57 15.85 -35.23
C SER A 538 32.73 14.74 -35.85
N VAL A 539 31.66 15.10 -36.50
CA VAL A 539 30.91 14.23 -37.41
C VAL A 539 31.42 14.55 -38.83
N SER A 540 32.15 13.63 -39.41
CA SER A 540 32.44 13.64 -40.84
C SER A 540 31.54 12.60 -41.53
N PRO A 541 30.86 12.93 -42.63
CA PRO A 541 30.08 11.96 -43.40
C PRO A 541 31.01 11.09 -44.28
N PRO A 542 30.65 9.82 -44.55
CA PRO A 542 31.40 8.98 -45.46
C PRO A 542 31.11 9.35 -46.90
N SER A 543 32.16 9.37 -47.68
CA SER A 543 32.15 9.42 -49.16
C SER A 543 31.79 8.07 -49.75
#